data_5db7e5324becc9c108e99813c34ba49b
#
_entry.id   5db7e5324becc9c108e99813c34ba49b
#
_cell.length_a   1.000
_cell.length_b   1.000
_cell.length_c   1.000
_cell.angle_alpha   90.00
_cell.angle_beta   90.00
_cell.angle_gamma   90.00
#
_symmetry.space_group_name_H-M   'P 1'
#
loop_
_entity.id
_entity.type
_entity.pdbx_description
1 polymer ?
#
loop_
_entity_poly.entity_id
_entity_poly.type
_entity_poly.pdbx_seq_one_letter_code
_entity_poly.pdbx_strand_id
1 'polypeptide(L)'
;MISRQGEKGPEWKYDLLPVYGIYLLNFSLPEFPSWRTDVVLANEQTGRIRLKQIYVSFERFDLRYEECVTPLEKTIYVLKNMNLFDMSPLKEKEAHFRRLLDGANLGALTPQERAIYDENLKIYRDWKATMEYAVENAEAKGEVRGSRLITLRTALN
;
A
#
# COMPACT_ATOMS: atom_id res chain seq x y z
N MET A 1 13.26 1.51 -12.17
CA MET A 1 14.29 0.78 -11.37
C MET A 1 15.14 -0.16 -12.24
N ILE A 2 14.57 -1.03 -13.04
CA ILE A 2 15.32 -1.95 -13.91
C ILE A 2 16.25 -1.20 -14.88
N SER A 3 15.76 -0.12 -15.49
CA SER A 3 16.52 0.73 -16.41
C SER A 3 17.79 1.38 -15.82
N ARG A 4 17.88 1.51 -14.51
CA ARG A 4 19.06 2.05 -13.82
C ARG A 4 20.15 1.02 -13.58
N GLN A 5 19.91 -0.26 -13.84
CA GLN A 5 20.88 -1.33 -13.72
C GLN A 5 21.61 -1.61 -15.04
N GLY A 6 21.15 -1.00 -16.14
CA GLY A 6 21.76 -1.18 -17.45
C GLY A 6 23.10 -0.47 -17.54
N GLU A 7 24.18 -1.21 -17.75
CA GLU A 7 25.48 -0.67 -18.11
C GLU A 7 25.54 -0.37 -19.61
N LYS A 8 26.31 0.68 -19.98
CA LYS A 8 26.48 1.03 -21.38
C LYS A 8 27.73 0.31 -21.92
N GLY A 9 27.58 -0.42 -23.00
CA GLY A 9 28.69 -1.02 -23.72
C GLY A 9 28.40 -2.44 -24.21
N PRO A 10 29.19 -2.93 -25.17
CA PRO A 10 29.01 -4.24 -25.78
C PRO A 10 29.31 -5.42 -24.83
N GLU A 11 30.01 -5.17 -23.73
CA GLU A 11 30.36 -6.20 -22.75
C GLU A 11 29.26 -6.47 -21.70
N TRP A 12 28.17 -5.68 -21.70
CA TRP A 12 27.09 -5.89 -20.79
C TRP A 12 26.31 -7.17 -21.10
N LYS A 13 26.41 -8.14 -20.22
CA LYS A 13 25.80 -9.47 -20.36
C LYS A 13 24.31 -9.54 -19.92
N TYR A 14 23.63 -8.40 -19.77
CA TYR A 14 22.25 -8.33 -19.27
C TYR A 14 22.03 -9.03 -17.91
N ASP A 15 23.08 -9.07 -17.08
CA ASP A 15 22.97 -9.67 -15.73
C ASP A 15 22.35 -8.67 -14.75
N LEU A 16 21.02 -8.63 -14.78
CA LEU A 16 20.23 -7.77 -13.92
C LEU A 16 20.12 -8.38 -12.52
N LEU A 17 20.32 -7.55 -11.51
CA LEU A 17 20.03 -7.90 -10.12
C LEU A 17 18.52 -8.04 -9.91
N PRO A 18 18.08 -8.89 -8.96
CA PRO A 18 16.69 -8.97 -8.59
C PRO A 18 16.13 -7.62 -8.11
N VAL A 19 14.91 -7.30 -8.49
CA VAL A 19 14.19 -6.12 -8.03
C VAL A 19 13.16 -6.55 -6.99
N TYR A 20 13.14 -5.83 -5.86
CA TYR A 20 12.16 -6.02 -4.79
C TYR A 20 11.27 -4.79 -4.70
N GLY A 21 9.95 -4.98 -4.76
CA GLY A 21 8.94 -3.96 -4.54
C GLY A 21 8.12 -4.27 -3.30
N ILE A 22 7.88 -3.30 -2.43
CA ILE A 22 6.98 -3.43 -1.29
C ILE A 22 5.86 -2.43 -1.49
N TYR A 23 4.62 -2.91 -1.47
CA TYR A 23 3.40 -2.13 -1.67
C TYR A 23 2.59 -2.16 -0.39
N LEU A 24 2.47 -1.01 0.26
CA LEU A 24 1.64 -0.83 1.45
C LEU A 24 0.28 -0.31 1.00
N LEU A 25 -0.77 -1.11 1.20
CA LEU A 25 -2.12 -0.85 0.75
C LEU A 25 -3.02 -0.56 1.94
N ASN A 26 -3.74 0.55 1.89
CA ASN A 26 -4.80 0.88 2.85
C ASN A 26 -6.17 0.33 2.44
N PHE A 27 -6.18 -0.60 1.50
CA PHE A 27 -7.35 -1.31 0.98
C PHE A 27 -7.00 -2.78 0.73
N SER A 28 -8.01 -3.59 0.47
CA SER A 28 -7.87 -5.02 0.15
C SER A 28 -8.08 -5.27 -1.34
N LEU A 29 -7.23 -6.13 -1.91
CA LEU A 29 -7.42 -6.66 -3.25
C LEU A 29 -8.15 -8.01 -3.16
N PRO A 30 -9.22 -8.25 -3.94
CA PRO A 30 -9.98 -9.49 -3.89
C PRO A 30 -9.15 -10.74 -4.15
N GLU A 31 -8.18 -10.65 -5.07
CA GLU A 31 -7.27 -11.72 -5.43
C GLU A 31 -6.23 -12.05 -4.35
N PHE A 32 -6.05 -11.19 -3.34
CA PHE A 32 -5.09 -11.37 -2.25
C PHE A 32 -5.82 -11.54 -0.91
N PRO A 33 -6.19 -12.77 -0.54
CA PRO A 33 -7.02 -13.02 0.65
C PRO A 33 -6.29 -12.78 1.98
N SER A 34 -4.96 -12.79 1.97
CA SER A 34 -4.12 -12.62 3.15
C SER A 34 -3.67 -11.16 3.31
N TRP A 35 -3.29 -10.77 4.53
CA TRP A 35 -2.71 -9.46 4.78
C TRP A 35 -1.35 -9.27 4.09
N ARG A 36 -0.67 -10.37 3.75
CA ARG A 36 0.56 -10.37 2.97
C ARG A 36 0.46 -11.35 1.81
N THR A 37 0.81 -10.88 0.62
CA THR A 37 0.95 -11.71 -0.58
C THR A 37 2.27 -11.39 -1.26
N ASP A 38 3.05 -12.44 -1.53
CA ASP A 38 4.31 -12.35 -2.24
C ASP A 38 4.11 -12.86 -3.68
N VAL A 39 4.35 -12.00 -4.66
CA VAL A 39 4.31 -12.34 -6.09
C VAL A 39 5.73 -12.33 -6.63
N VAL A 40 6.11 -13.37 -7.34
CA VAL A 40 7.47 -13.51 -7.88
C VAL A 40 7.45 -13.76 -9.38
N LEU A 41 8.37 -13.10 -10.10
CA LEU A 41 8.76 -13.46 -11.44
C LEU A 41 10.10 -14.19 -11.35
N ALA A 42 10.11 -15.47 -11.66
CA ALA A 42 11.29 -16.32 -11.60
C ALA A 42 11.50 -17.06 -12.93
N ASN A 43 12.73 -17.43 -13.18
CA ASN A 43 13.05 -18.35 -14.27
C ASN A 43 12.59 -19.76 -13.87
N GLU A 44 11.78 -20.39 -14.70
CA GLU A 44 11.14 -21.69 -14.40
C GLU A 44 12.17 -22.82 -14.23
N GLN A 45 13.23 -22.84 -15.04
CA GLN A 45 14.24 -23.90 -15.02
C GLN A 45 15.22 -23.76 -13.86
N THR A 46 15.60 -22.52 -13.51
CA THR A 46 16.67 -22.26 -12.52
C THR A 46 16.16 -21.80 -11.17
N GLY A 47 14.88 -21.42 -11.07
CA GLY A 47 14.30 -20.81 -9.86
C GLY A 47 14.83 -19.38 -9.57
N ARG A 48 15.67 -18.81 -10.43
CA ARG A 48 16.26 -17.49 -10.19
C ARG A 48 15.21 -16.40 -10.24
N ILE A 49 15.00 -15.74 -9.09
CA ILE A 49 14.04 -14.63 -8.96
C ILE A 49 14.58 -13.40 -9.69
N ARG A 50 13.75 -12.77 -10.53
CA ARG A 50 14.05 -11.52 -11.23
C ARG A 50 13.29 -10.33 -10.62
N LEU A 51 12.05 -10.57 -10.18
CA LEU A 51 11.21 -9.57 -9.54
C LEU A 51 10.46 -10.23 -8.40
N LYS A 52 10.46 -9.60 -7.24
CA LYS A 52 9.60 -9.95 -6.12
C LYS A 52 8.79 -8.74 -5.69
N GLN A 53 7.48 -8.90 -5.65
CA GLN A 53 6.53 -7.90 -5.19
C GLN A 53 5.88 -8.42 -3.91
N ILE A 54 5.90 -7.62 -2.86
CA ILE A 54 5.30 -7.93 -1.57
C ILE A 54 4.17 -6.94 -1.36
N TYR A 55 2.95 -7.44 -1.37
CA TYR A 55 1.74 -6.66 -1.11
C TYR A 55 1.34 -6.85 0.34
N VAL A 56 1.15 -5.74 1.05
CA VAL A 56 0.74 -5.70 2.45
C VAL A 56 -0.54 -4.89 2.57
N SER A 57 -1.65 -5.53 2.92
CA SER A 57 -2.92 -4.86 3.18
C SER A 57 -3.04 -4.50 4.65
N PHE A 58 -3.08 -3.21 4.97
CA PHE A 58 -3.35 -2.73 6.32
C PHE A 58 -4.77 -3.06 6.80
N GLU A 59 -5.74 -3.09 5.88
CA GLU A 59 -7.12 -3.43 6.20
C GLU A 59 -7.24 -4.87 6.73
N ARG A 60 -6.51 -5.82 6.11
CA ARG A 60 -6.53 -7.24 6.52
C ARG A 60 -5.55 -7.58 7.63
N PHE A 61 -4.63 -6.69 7.98
CA PHE A 61 -3.69 -6.89 9.07
C PHE A 61 -4.37 -6.53 10.40
N ASP A 62 -4.70 -7.52 11.22
CA ASP A 62 -5.44 -7.39 12.47
C ASP A 62 -4.68 -7.89 13.72
N LEU A 63 -3.40 -8.25 13.57
CA LEU A 63 -2.57 -8.69 14.68
C LEU A 63 -2.36 -7.55 15.69
N ARG A 64 -2.47 -7.89 16.98
CA ARG A 64 -2.03 -7.01 18.07
C ARG A 64 -0.52 -7.05 18.20
N TYR A 65 0.08 -6.06 18.84
CA TYR A 65 1.54 -5.98 18.96
C TYR A 65 2.15 -7.22 19.62
N GLU A 66 1.49 -7.78 20.63
CA GLU A 66 1.93 -8.97 21.36
C GLU A 66 1.86 -10.25 20.51
N GLU A 67 1.04 -10.26 19.48
CA GLU A 67 0.87 -11.36 18.55
C GLU A 67 1.89 -11.29 17.39
N CYS A 68 2.54 -10.14 17.21
CA CYS A 68 3.55 -9.94 16.18
C CYS A 68 4.85 -10.67 16.55
N VAL A 69 5.16 -11.74 15.84
CA VAL A 69 6.35 -12.57 16.06
C VAL A 69 7.54 -12.04 15.26
N THR A 70 7.31 -11.65 14.01
CA THR A 70 8.38 -11.24 13.11
C THR A 70 8.64 -9.72 13.16
N PRO A 71 9.89 -9.27 12.85
CA PRO A 71 10.18 -7.84 12.73
C PRO A 71 9.30 -7.13 11.68
N LEU A 72 8.91 -7.83 10.61
CA LEU A 72 8.01 -7.29 9.59
C LEU A 72 6.62 -7.01 10.18
N GLU A 73 6.02 -7.98 10.87
CA GLU A 73 4.70 -7.82 11.51
C GLU A 73 4.69 -6.64 12.48
N LYS A 74 5.70 -6.54 13.33
CA LYS A 74 5.86 -5.40 14.25
C LYS A 74 5.96 -4.08 13.51
N THR A 75 6.71 -4.04 12.40
CA THR A 75 6.83 -2.84 11.57
C THR A 75 5.49 -2.45 10.95
N ILE A 76 4.74 -3.42 10.42
CA ILE A 76 3.41 -3.18 9.84
C ILE A 76 2.44 -2.70 10.92
N TYR A 77 2.46 -3.30 12.11
CA TYR A 77 1.65 -2.84 13.25
C TYR A 77 1.93 -1.36 13.57
N VAL A 78 3.20 -0.99 13.69
CA VAL A 78 3.59 0.40 13.98
C VAL A 78 3.13 1.34 12.88
N LEU A 79 3.35 1.00 11.60
CA LEU A 79 2.91 1.82 10.46
C LEU A 79 1.39 2.01 10.43
N LYS A 80 0.64 0.94 10.68
CA LYS A 80 -0.85 0.98 10.71
C LYS A 80 -1.38 1.88 11.80
N ASN A 81 -0.75 1.86 12.98
CA ASN A 81 -1.29 2.46 14.20
C ASN A 81 -0.57 3.74 14.63
N MET A 82 0.40 4.24 13.85
CA MET A 82 1.22 5.38 14.26
C MET A 82 0.44 6.68 14.52
N ASN A 83 -0.78 6.81 13.99
CA ASN A 83 -1.65 7.95 14.21
C ASN A 83 -2.54 7.83 15.46
N LEU A 84 -2.62 6.63 16.05
CA LEU A 84 -3.59 6.32 17.11
C LEU A 84 -2.97 6.27 18.50
N PHE A 85 -1.66 6.08 18.61
CA PHE A 85 -0.98 5.84 19.88
C PHE A 85 0.19 6.77 20.10
N ASP A 86 0.46 7.06 21.37
CA ASP A 86 1.79 7.54 21.78
C ASP A 86 2.80 6.39 21.58
N MET A 87 3.61 6.52 20.52
CA MET A 87 4.62 5.53 20.15
C MET A 87 5.92 5.66 20.97
N SER A 88 5.97 6.58 21.96
CA SER A 88 7.15 6.78 22.80
C SER A 88 7.65 5.49 23.46
N PRO A 89 6.79 4.61 24.03
CA PRO A 89 7.24 3.35 24.62
C PRO A 89 7.88 2.38 23.63
N LEU A 90 7.50 2.43 22.35
CA LEU A 90 8.08 1.58 21.30
C LEU A 90 9.43 2.11 20.82
N LYS A 91 9.64 3.43 20.84
CA LYS A 91 10.94 4.04 20.53
C LYS A 91 12.04 3.56 21.46
N GLU A 92 11.71 3.34 22.72
CA GLU A 92 12.67 2.89 23.74
C GLU A 92 13.01 1.41 23.59
N LYS A 93 12.05 0.58 23.15
CA LYS A 93 12.21 -0.88 23.08
C LYS A 93 13.05 -1.35 21.91
N GLU A 94 12.91 -0.71 20.74
CA GLU A 94 13.52 -1.20 19.51
C GLU A 94 14.12 -0.04 18.67
N ALA A 95 15.43 -0.06 18.48
CA ALA A 95 16.18 1.02 17.80
C ALA A 95 15.73 1.29 16.34
N HIS A 96 15.21 0.28 15.63
CA HIS A 96 14.71 0.45 14.27
C HIS A 96 13.39 1.23 14.22
N PHE A 97 12.54 1.12 15.26
CA PHE A 97 11.32 1.93 15.36
C PHE A 97 11.62 3.40 15.65
N ARG A 98 12.71 3.68 16.36
CA ARG A 98 13.14 5.07 16.54
C ARG A 98 13.38 5.75 15.22
N ARG A 99 14.14 5.13 14.30
CA ARG A 99 14.41 5.70 12.97
C ARG A 99 13.14 5.86 12.14
N LEU A 100 12.23 4.90 12.21
CA LEU A 100 10.95 4.95 11.49
C LEU A 100 10.09 6.12 11.99
N LEU A 101 9.94 6.25 13.31
CA LEU A 101 9.09 7.27 13.93
C LEU A 101 9.71 8.67 13.84
N ASP A 102 11.04 8.77 13.91
CA ASP A 102 11.75 10.04 13.69
C ASP A 102 11.62 10.50 12.23
N GLY A 103 11.68 9.54 11.27
CA GLY A 103 11.45 9.83 9.85
C GLY A 103 10.00 10.19 9.53
N ALA A 104 9.04 9.74 10.33
CA ALA A 104 7.62 10.09 10.18
C ALA A 104 7.26 11.42 10.86
N ASN A 105 8.18 12.04 11.59
CA ASN A 105 7.95 13.32 12.26
C ASN A 105 7.91 14.46 11.24
N LEU A 106 6.71 14.93 10.91
CA LEU A 106 6.49 16.07 10.00
C LEU A 106 7.18 17.36 10.47
N GLY A 107 7.42 17.49 11.77
CA GLY A 107 8.14 18.64 12.34
C GLY A 107 9.64 18.65 12.05
N ALA A 108 10.21 17.52 11.66
CA ALA A 108 11.62 17.38 11.30
C ALA A 108 11.90 17.61 9.81
N LEU A 109 10.87 17.78 8.99
CA LEU A 109 11.01 18.03 7.55
C LEU A 109 11.59 19.43 7.29
N THR A 110 12.51 19.52 6.35
CA THR A 110 12.95 20.80 5.79
C THR A 110 11.79 21.51 5.09
N PRO A 111 11.84 22.84 4.90
CA PRO A 111 10.79 23.58 4.19
C PRO A 111 10.48 23.01 2.79
N GLN A 112 11.50 22.54 2.07
CA GLN A 112 11.32 21.92 0.74
C GLN A 112 10.63 20.55 0.82
N GLU A 113 11.03 19.69 1.75
CA GLU A 113 10.38 18.39 1.98
C GLU A 113 8.94 18.57 2.45
N ARG A 114 8.69 19.58 3.28
CA ARG A 114 7.34 19.92 3.73
C ARG A 114 6.47 20.37 2.57
N ALA A 115 6.97 21.20 1.66
CA ALA A 115 6.24 21.63 0.47
C ALA A 115 5.86 20.45 -0.43
N ILE A 116 6.81 19.52 -0.66
CA ILE A 116 6.55 18.29 -1.44
C ILE A 116 5.50 17.41 -0.75
N TYR A 117 5.58 17.27 0.57
CA TYR A 117 4.60 16.51 1.35
C TYR A 117 3.20 17.12 1.23
N ASP A 118 3.08 18.44 1.41
CA ASP A 118 1.80 19.14 1.37
C ASP A 118 1.18 19.10 -0.04
N GLU A 119 1.99 19.17 -1.11
CA GLU A 119 1.55 19.00 -2.48
C GLU A 119 1.01 17.58 -2.74
N ASN A 120 1.76 16.56 -2.34
CA ASN A 120 1.34 15.16 -2.46
C ASN A 120 0.07 14.87 -1.66
N LEU A 121 -0.05 15.45 -0.47
CA LEU A 121 -1.23 15.31 0.38
C LEU A 121 -2.46 15.95 -0.28
N LYS A 122 -2.29 17.09 -0.95
CA LYS A 122 -3.35 17.76 -1.71
C LYS A 122 -3.81 16.85 -2.86
N ILE A 123 -2.87 16.37 -3.68
CA ILE A 123 -3.19 15.46 -4.81
C ILE A 123 -3.95 14.22 -4.31
N TYR A 124 -3.51 13.62 -3.20
CA TYR A 124 -4.20 12.47 -2.62
C TYR A 124 -5.63 12.80 -2.17
N ARG A 125 -5.83 13.96 -1.52
CA ARG A 125 -7.17 14.39 -1.07
C ARG A 125 -8.10 14.68 -2.25
N ASP A 126 -7.60 15.32 -3.29
CA ASP A 126 -8.36 15.61 -4.51
C ASP A 126 -8.76 14.32 -5.24
N TRP A 127 -7.82 13.36 -5.35
CA TRP A 127 -8.10 12.04 -5.90
C TRP A 127 -9.16 11.29 -5.07
N LYS A 128 -9.00 11.27 -3.73
CA LYS A 128 -9.93 10.60 -2.83
C LYS A 128 -11.34 11.19 -2.96
N ALA A 129 -11.48 12.50 -2.92
CA ALA A 129 -12.76 13.18 -3.10
C ALA A 129 -13.42 12.84 -4.43
N THR A 130 -12.62 12.77 -5.52
CA THR A 130 -13.11 12.38 -6.84
C THR A 130 -13.63 10.95 -6.88
N MET A 131 -12.91 10.02 -6.23
CA MET A 131 -13.32 8.62 -6.13
C MET A 131 -14.59 8.45 -5.29
N GLU A 132 -14.66 9.10 -4.12
CA GLU A 132 -15.85 9.07 -3.28
C GLU A 132 -17.09 9.59 -4.02
N TYR A 133 -16.96 10.71 -4.71
CA TYR A 133 -18.03 11.25 -5.56
C TYR A 133 -18.44 10.29 -6.70
N ALA A 134 -17.47 9.62 -7.33
CA ALA A 134 -17.77 8.65 -8.40
C ALA A 134 -18.52 7.43 -7.86
N VAL A 135 -18.16 6.94 -6.67
CA VAL A 135 -18.86 5.82 -6.00
C VAL A 135 -20.30 6.22 -5.64
N GLU A 136 -20.48 7.35 -4.97
CA GLU A 136 -21.82 7.87 -4.62
C GLU A 136 -22.73 8.03 -5.85
N ASN A 137 -22.19 8.58 -6.93
CA ASN A 137 -22.95 8.71 -8.19
C ASN A 137 -23.29 7.36 -8.83
N ALA A 138 -22.39 6.38 -8.73
CA ALA A 138 -22.65 5.04 -9.27
C ALA A 138 -23.73 4.32 -8.46
N GLU A 139 -23.71 4.45 -7.13
CA GLU A 139 -24.72 3.91 -6.23
C GLU A 139 -26.09 4.53 -6.48
N ALA A 140 -26.18 5.87 -6.54
CA ALA A 140 -27.43 6.58 -6.83
C ALA A 140 -28.02 6.19 -8.20
N LYS A 141 -27.18 6.05 -9.22
CA LYS A 141 -27.64 5.56 -10.55
C LYS A 141 -28.06 4.11 -10.51
N GLY A 142 -27.41 3.27 -9.72
CA GLY A 142 -27.76 1.88 -9.50
C GLY A 142 -29.13 1.73 -8.85
N GLU A 143 -29.41 2.50 -7.81
CA GLU A 143 -30.70 2.54 -7.12
C GLU A 143 -31.86 2.98 -8.04
N VAL A 144 -31.65 4.04 -8.82
CA VAL A 144 -32.65 4.52 -9.79
C VAL A 144 -32.94 3.45 -10.86
N ARG A 145 -31.91 2.75 -11.38
CA ARG A 145 -32.10 1.66 -12.33
C ARG A 145 -32.82 0.47 -11.69
N GLY A 146 -32.43 0.09 -10.49
CA GLY A 146 -33.08 -0.98 -9.73
C GLY A 146 -34.58 -0.72 -9.50
N SER A 147 -34.92 0.47 -9.04
CA SER A 147 -36.29 0.88 -8.81
C SER A 147 -37.15 0.84 -10.08
N ARG A 148 -36.62 1.34 -11.20
CA ARG A 148 -37.32 1.28 -12.51
C ARG A 148 -37.57 -0.15 -12.98
N LEU A 149 -36.61 -1.05 -12.81
CA LEU A 149 -36.76 -2.46 -13.17
C LEU A 149 -37.85 -3.17 -12.35
N ILE A 150 -37.90 -2.86 -11.04
CA ILE A 150 -38.94 -3.40 -10.16
C ILE A 150 -40.31 -2.89 -10.59
N THR A 151 -40.46 -1.59 -10.83
CA THR A 151 -41.76 -0.99 -11.29
C THR A 151 -42.24 -1.61 -12.60
N LEU A 152 -41.32 -1.78 -13.58
CA LEU A 152 -41.69 -2.43 -14.88
C LEU A 152 -42.10 -3.87 -14.67
N ARG A 153 -41.43 -4.61 -13.79
CA ARG A 153 -41.77 -6.03 -13.52
C ARG A 153 -43.14 -6.17 -12.83
N THR A 154 -43.47 -5.22 -11.93
CA THR A 154 -44.77 -5.22 -11.26
C THR A 154 -45.91 -4.80 -12.17
N ALA A 155 -45.67 -3.99 -13.19
CA ALA A 155 -46.67 -3.56 -14.17
C ALA A 155 -46.98 -4.61 -15.27
N LEU A 156 -46.14 -5.64 -15.42
CA LEU A 156 -46.27 -6.71 -16.40
C LEU A 156 -46.92 -8.01 -15.85
N ASN A 157 -47.20 -8.04 -14.52
CA ASN A 157 -47.94 -9.10 -13.86
C ASN A 157 -49.35 -8.63 -13.50
#